data_a1980827efe533e5f66a3aeb3e299774
#
_entry.id   a1980827efe533e5f66a3aeb3e299774
#
_cell.length_a   1.000
_cell.length_b   1.000
_cell.length_c   1.000
_cell.angle_alpha   90.00
_cell.angle_beta   90.00
_cell.angle_gamma   90.00
#
_symmetry.space_group_name_H-M   'P 1'
#
loop_
_entity.id
_entity.type
_entity.pdbx_description
1 polymer ?
#
loop_
_entity_poly.entity_id
_entity_poly.type
_entity_poly.pdbx_seq_one_letter_code
_entity_poly.pdbx_strand_id
1 'polypeptide(L)'
;AQALGRAWADGRTEPLLQVLGSSSYPLVISGDPVEDKATRLSMGQAFARSHRLQSDGPDREILILGAEAWPFPIPIVRRYPVPFVHLDGAWTFDVKAGEMQILDRRIGRNEISAIETCRAFVLAQRQFAARYGHGAFARKVDSTPGTHDGLYWKAGPGQPESPLGPRVALSESQGYGAASRAGAAPLRGYYFRVLTAQGKSAPGGAKTYLSGGRMTGGYALLAWPAKWRDSGVMTFMINQAGIVFEKNLGPLTPFLAHHIETFDPDSTWRIAEAEPR
;
A
#
# COMPACT_ATOMS: atom_id res chain seq x y z
N ALA A 1 10.16 -26.88 0.26
CA ALA A 1 9.80 -26.12 -0.93
C ALA A 1 8.45 -26.57 -1.51
N GLN A 2 8.24 -27.87 -1.83
CA GLN A 2 7.01 -28.37 -2.49
C GLN A 2 5.72 -28.06 -1.69
N ALA A 3 5.76 -28.16 -0.36
CA ALA A 3 4.61 -27.84 0.48
C ALA A 3 4.23 -26.34 0.34
N LEU A 4 5.23 -25.45 0.27
CA LEU A 4 5.00 -24.02 0.07
C LEU A 4 4.42 -23.72 -1.33
N GLY A 5 4.93 -24.39 -2.37
CA GLY A 5 4.38 -24.27 -3.73
C GLY A 5 2.89 -24.68 -3.79
N ARG A 6 2.51 -25.78 -3.15
CA ARG A 6 1.11 -26.21 -3.03
C ARG A 6 0.26 -25.20 -2.24
N ALA A 7 0.79 -24.65 -1.15
CA ALA A 7 0.10 -23.65 -0.35
C ALA A 7 -0.17 -22.35 -1.12
N TRP A 8 0.77 -21.90 -1.95
CA TRP A 8 0.55 -20.76 -2.85
C TRP A 8 -0.47 -21.05 -3.95
N ALA A 9 -0.44 -22.26 -4.53
CA ALA A 9 -1.38 -22.68 -5.57
C ALA A 9 -2.83 -22.81 -5.02
N ASP A 10 -2.99 -23.19 -3.77
CA ASP A 10 -4.29 -23.23 -3.07
C ASP A 10 -4.92 -21.82 -2.93
N GLY A 11 -4.09 -20.79 -2.79
CA GLY A 11 -4.51 -19.39 -2.73
C GLY A 11 -5.12 -18.94 -1.39
N ARG A 12 -5.32 -19.88 -0.43
CA ARG A 12 -5.82 -19.58 0.93
C ARG A 12 -4.66 -19.23 1.87
N THR A 13 -5.00 -18.60 2.98
CA THR A 13 -4.03 -18.17 3.99
C THR A 13 -3.58 -19.33 4.89
N GLU A 14 -4.50 -20.20 5.30
CA GLU A 14 -4.26 -21.27 6.26
C GLU A 14 -3.17 -22.25 5.83
N PRO A 15 -3.12 -22.74 4.57
CA PRO A 15 -2.03 -23.62 4.13
C PRO A 15 -0.66 -22.96 4.20
N LEU A 16 -0.56 -21.65 3.97
CA LEU A 16 0.70 -20.90 4.10
C LEU A 16 1.15 -20.84 5.55
N LEU A 17 0.23 -20.54 6.47
CA LEU A 17 0.54 -20.51 7.91
C LEU A 17 0.91 -21.90 8.45
N GLN A 18 0.34 -22.97 7.92
CA GLN A 18 0.74 -24.34 8.27
C GLN A 18 2.17 -24.66 7.83
N VAL A 19 2.58 -24.19 6.65
CA VAL A 19 3.92 -24.46 6.10
C VAL A 19 4.99 -23.55 6.71
N LEU A 20 4.67 -22.27 6.88
CA LEU A 20 5.62 -21.25 7.37
C LEU A 20 5.61 -21.14 8.91
N GLY A 21 4.54 -21.60 9.57
CA GLY A 21 4.31 -21.42 11.00
C GLY A 21 3.52 -20.16 11.33
N SER A 22 2.89 -20.12 12.51
CA SER A 22 2.03 -19.01 12.95
C SER A 22 2.76 -17.67 13.08
N SER A 23 4.06 -17.68 13.32
CA SER A 23 4.89 -16.46 13.35
C SER A 23 4.96 -15.73 12.00
N SER A 24 4.62 -16.41 10.90
CA SER A 24 4.56 -15.78 9.57
C SER A 24 3.28 -14.98 9.32
N TYR A 25 2.35 -14.91 10.27
CA TYR A 25 1.09 -14.20 10.11
C TYR A 25 1.24 -12.76 9.53
N PRO A 26 2.15 -11.90 10.05
CA PRO A 26 2.35 -10.55 9.48
C PRO A 26 2.87 -10.56 8.04
N LEU A 27 3.58 -11.62 7.63
CA LEU A 27 4.11 -11.74 6.27
C LEU A 27 3.04 -12.15 5.26
N VAL A 28 2.05 -12.93 5.72
CA VAL A 28 0.97 -13.49 4.88
C VAL A 28 -0.24 -12.57 4.82
N ILE A 29 -0.49 -11.78 5.88
CA ILE A 29 -1.65 -10.89 6.04
C ILE A 29 -1.16 -9.47 6.35
N SER A 30 -1.15 -8.61 5.32
CA SER A 30 -0.69 -7.22 5.42
C SER A 30 -1.76 -6.24 5.93
N GLY A 31 -3.04 -6.67 5.91
CA GLY A 31 -4.18 -5.78 6.13
C GLY A 31 -4.79 -5.23 4.84
N ASP A 32 -4.20 -5.57 3.67
CA ASP A 32 -4.76 -5.32 2.34
C ASP A 32 -5.08 -6.67 1.66
N PRO A 33 -6.34 -7.15 1.71
CA PRO A 33 -6.70 -8.47 1.17
C PRO A 33 -6.48 -8.61 -0.33
N VAL A 34 -6.52 -7.50 -1.07
CA VAL A 34 -6.31 -7.48 -2.53
C VAL A 34 -4.83 -7.72 -2.83
N GLU A 35 -3.94 -7.00 -2.15
CA GLU A 35 -2.49 -7.18 -2.29
C GLU A 35 -2.04 -8.55 -1.80
N ASP A 36 -2.59 -9.02 -0.68
CA ASP A 36 -2.28 -10.33 -0.12
C ASP A 36 -2.63 -11.45 -1.12
N LYS A 37 -3.80 -11.36 -1.77
CA LYS A 37 -4.21 -12.30 -2.81
C LYS A 37 -3.31 -12.23 -4.04
N ALA A 38 -2.99 -11.03 -4.51
CA ALA A 38 -2.13 -10.82 -5.67
C ALA A 38 -0.72 -11.38 -5.42
N THR A 39 -0.17 -11.15 -4.22
CA THR A 39 1.13 -11.69 -3.81
C THR A 39 1.13 -13.21 -3.80
N ARG A 40 0.12 -13.86 -3.23
CA ARG A 40 0.00 -15.33 -3.22
C ARG A 40 -0.02 -15.91 -4.64
N LEU A 41 -0.85 -15.32 -5.51
CA LEU A 41 -0.95 -15.76 -6.91
C LEU A 41 0.38 -15.58 -7.65
N SER A 42 1.03 -14.45 -7.50
CA SER A 42 2.33 -14.15 -8.13
C SER A 42 3.41 -15.13 -7.67
N MET A 43 3.50 -15.43 -6.37
CA MET A 43 4.45 -16.41 -5.83
C MET A 43 4.16 -17.83 -6.35
N GLY A 44 2.88 -18.22 -6.41
CA GLY A 44 2.48 -19.51 -6.97
C GLY A 44 2.84 -19.65 -8.45
N GLN A 45 2.61 -18.62 -9.24
CA GLN A 45 3.00 -18.57 -10.66
C GLN A 45 4.52 -18.61 -10.85
N ALA A 46 5.28 -17.87 -10.03
CA ALA A 46 6.73 -17.89 -10.07
C ALA A 46 7.28 -19.28 -9.73
N PHE A 47 6.73 -19.92 -8.69
CA PHE A 47 7.09 -21.29 -8.30
C PHE A 47 6.76 -22.29 -9.41
N ALA A 48 5.57 -22.23 -10.01
CA ALA A 48 5.14 -23.12 -11.08
C ALA A 48 6.00 -22.96 -12.35
N ARG A 49 6.42 -21.73 -12.65
CA ARG A 49 7.26 -21.44 -13.84
C ARG A 49 8.65 -22.05 -13.69
N SER A 50 9.29 -21.85 -12.56
CA SER A 50 10.61 -22.40 -12.25
C SER A 50 10.88 -22.31 -10.75
N HIS A 51 11.39 -23.38 -10.15
CA HIS A 51 11.88 -23.35 -8.79
C HIS A 51 13.03 -24.35 -8.59
N ARG A 52 13.98 -23.97 -7.75
CA ARG A 52 15.08 -24.86 -7.36
C ARG A 52 15.54 -24.48 -5.94
N LEU A 53 16.15 -25.44 -5.27
CA LEU A 53 16.89 -25.17 -4.04
C LEU A 53 18.35 -24.88 -4.41
N GLN A 54 18.93 -23.92 -3.73
CA GLN A 54 20.34 -23.56 -3.82
C GLN A 54 20.95 -23.69 -2.43
N SER A 55 21.97 -24.52 -2.31
CA SER A 55 22.68 -24.71 -1.05
C SER A 55 23.39 -23.42 -0.62
N ASP A 56 23.26 -23.09 0.65
CA ASP A 56 23.90 -21.96 1.34
C ASP A 56 24.57 -22.47 2.61
N GLY A 57 25.24 -23.61 2.50
CA GLY A 57 25.89 -24.34 3.59
C GLY A 57 25.26 -25.70 3.87
N PRO A 58 25.77 -26.46 4.86
CA PRO A 58 25.35 -27.85 5.11
C PRO A 58 23.91 -27.98 5.62
N ASP A 59 23.40 -26.95 6.31
CA ASP A 59 22.12 -26.95 6.99
C ASP A 59 21.20 -25.81 6.54
N ARG A 60 21.48 -25.21 5.37
CA ARG A 60 20.72 -24.07 4.83
C ARG A 60 20.54 -24.16 3.34
N GLU A 61 19.32 -23.95 2.90
CA GLU A 61 18.92 -23.92 1.50
C GLU A 61 18.12 -22.63 1.20
N ILE A 62 18.33 -22.04 0.05
CA ILE A 62 17.57 -20.89 -0.46
C ILE A 62 16.66 -21.40 -1.58
N LEU A 63 15.36 -21.12 -1.48
CA LEU A 63 14.42 -21.37 -2.57
C LEU A 63 14.54 -20.27 -3.63
N ILE A 64 14.92 -20.65 -4.83
CA ILE A 64 15.03 -19.75 -5.99
C ILE A 64 13.76 -19.90 -6.83
N LEU A 65 13.13 -18.77 -7.19
CA LEU A 65 11.82 -18.73 -7.87
C LEU A 65 11.89 -17.98 -9.20
N GLY A 66 11.09 -18.44 -10.15
CA GLY A 66 10.86 -17.78 -11.42
C GLY A 66 12.04 -17.86 -12.40
N ALA A 67 11.82 -17.37 -13.63
CA ALA A 67 12.83 -17.35 -14.67
C ALA A 67 14.03 -16.42 -14.37
N GLU A 68 13.78 -15.38 -13.57
CA GLU A 68 14.80 -14.40 -13.14
C GLU A 68 15.60 -14.87 -11.94
N ALA A 69 15.42 -16.11 -11.51
CA ALA A 69 16.13 -16.75 -10.39
C ALA A 69 16.07 -15.92 -9.08
N TRP A 70 14.88 -15.41 -8.75
CA TRP A 70 14.70 -14.58 -7.55
C TRP A 70 14.82 -15.42 -6.26
N PRO A 71 15.73 -15.06 -5.34
CA PRO A 71 15.89 -15.76 -4.07
C PRO A 71 14.74 -15.41 -3.12
N PHE A 72 14.00 -16.44 -2.67
CA PHE A 72 12.96 -16.27 -1.66
C PHE A 72 13.61 -15.95 -0.31
N PRO A 73 13.20 -14.85 0.37
CA PRO A 73 13.92 -14.33 1.52
C PRO A 73 13.90 -15.23 2.77
N ILE A 74 12.94 -16.15 2.86
CA ILE A 74 12.85 -17.08 4.00
C ILE A 74 13.65 -18.33 3.68
N PRO A 75 14.83 -18.55 4.30
CA PRO A 75 15.63 -19.73 4.06
C PRO A 75 14.97 -20.98 4.63
N ILE A 76 15.33 -22.12 4.09
CA ILE A 76 14.98 -23.43 4.61
C ILE A 76 16.19 -23.91 5.40
N VAL A 77 16.02 -24.18 6.69
CA VAL A 77 17.10 -24.60 7.58
C VAL A 77 16.83 -25.96 8.17
N ARG A 78 17.90 -26.74 8.39
CA ARG A 78 17.82 -28.03 9.06
C ARG A 78 17.85 -27.80 10.57
N ARG A 79 16.82 -28.23 11.27
CA ARG A 79 16.74 -28.16 12.73
C ARG A 79 16.90 -29.54 13.32
N TYR A 80 17.82 -29.66 14.25
CA TYR A 80 18.09 -30.90 14.99
C TYR A 80 17.29 -30.90 16.28
N PRO A 81 16.64 -32.02 16.65
CA PRO A 81 15.81 -32.10 17.86
C PRO A 81 16.63 -31.97 19.15
N VAL A 82 17.92 -32.31 19.09
CA VAL A 82 18.85 -32.16 20.21
C VAL A 82 20.04 -31.33 19.76
N PRO A 83 20.41 -30.27 20.51
CA PRO A 83 21.61 -29.50 20.22
C PRO A 83 22.87 -30.42 20.20
N PHE A 84 23.74 -30.20 19.21
CA PHE A 84 25.00 -30.94 18.99
C PHE A 84 24.87 -32.45 18.61
N VAL A 85 23.65 -32.95 18.36
CA VAL A 85 23.41 -34.29 17.85
C VAL A 85 22.80 -34.21 16.46
N HIS A 86 23.55 -34.59 15.44
CA HIS A 86 23.12 -34.58 14.03
C HIS A 86 22.33 -35.83 13.62
N LEU A 87 21.26 -36.14 14.38
CA LEU A 87 20.32 -37.22 14.06
C LEU A 87 19.11 -36.62 13.36
N ASP A 88 18.81 -37.11 12.16
CA ASP A 88 17.60 -36.83 11.36
C ASP A 88 16.93 -35.47 11.55
N GLY A 89 17.67 -34.39 11.24
CA GLY A 89 17.17 -33.02 11.34
C GLY A 89 16.04 -32.74 10.34
N ALA A 90 14.98 -32.10 10.81
CA ALA A 90 13.87 -31.68 9.97
C ALA A 90 14.18 -30.35 9.26
N TRP A 91 13.82 -30.26 7.98
CA TRP A 91 13.91 -29.02 7.21
C TRP A 91 12.67 -28.15 7.46
N THR A 92 12.89 -26.93 7.94
CA THR A 92 11.84 -25.94 8.25
C THR A 92 12.18 -24.58 7.64
N PHE A 93 11.17 -23.73 7.43
CA PHE A 93 11.40 -22.34 7.06
C PHE A 93 11.83 -21.50 8.26
N ASP A 94 12.93 -20.75 8.14
CA ASP A 94 13.36 -19.80 9.16
C ASP A 94 12.73 -18.42 8.87
N VAL A 95 11.47 -18.28 9.26
CA VAL A 95 10.66 -17.09 9.02
C VAL A 95 11.32 -15.83 9.57
N LYS A 96 11.92 -15.92 10.75
CA LYS A 96 12.57 -14.79 11.41
C LYS A 96 13.75 -14.23 10.60
N ALA A 97 14.51 -15.11 9.94
CA ALA A 97 15.64 -14.68 9.11
C ALA A 97 15.20 -13.89 7.85
N GLY A 98 13.99 -14.18 7.32
CA GLY A 98 13.48 -13.50 6.13
C GLY A 98 12.49 -12.35 6.40
N GLU A 99 12.02 -12.24 7.63
CA GLU A 99 10.92 -11.34 8.00
C GLU A 99 11.18 -9.88 7.64
N MET A 100 12.30 -9.33 8.10
CA MET A 100 12.64 -7.93 7.85
C MET A 100 12.71 -7.61 6.35
N GLN A 101 13.35 -8.46 5.56
CA GLN A 101 13.50 -8.23 4.13
C GLN A 101 12.14 -8.21 3.39
N ILE A 102 11.19 -9.06 3.78
CA ILE A 102 9.85 -9.09 3.19
C ILE A 102 9.08 -7.83 3.57
N LEU A 103 9.11 -7.46 4.85
CA LEU A 103 8.42 -6.27 5.35
C LEU A 103 8.99 -4.99 4.74
N ASP A 104 10.31 -4.82 4.70
CA ASP A 104 10.96 -3.64 4.13
C ASP A 104 10.60 -3.46 2.64
N ARG A 105 10.61 -4.55 1.86
CA ARG A 105 10.21 -4.50 0.45
C ARG A 105 8.72 -4.17 0.27
N ARG A 106 7.84 -4.69 1.12
CA ARG A 106 6.40 -4.37 1.10
C ARG A 106 6.18 -2.91 1.45
N ILE A 107 6.74 -2.47 2.57
CA ILE A 107 6.64 -1.09 3.06
C ILE A 107 7.12 -0.12 1.98
N GLY A 108 8.31 -0.34 1.42
CA GLY A 108 8.87 0.55 0.39
C GLY A 108 7.97 0.66 -0.84
N ARG A 109 7.46 -0.46 -1.38
CA ARG A 109 6.53 -0.42 -2.52
C ARG A 109 5.24 0.32 -2.21
N ASN A 110 4.68 0.10 -1.02
CA ASN A 110 3.43 0.71 -0.61
C ASN A 110 3.59 2.22 -0.36
N GLU A 111 4.69 2.65 0.24
CA GLU A 111 5.01 4.06 0.46
C GLU A 111 5.22 4.81 -0.85
N ILE A 112 5.97 4.25 -1.79
CA ILE A 112 6.13 4.80 -3.15
C ILE A 112 4.75 4.94 -3.82
N SER A 113 3.91 3.90 -3.77
CA SER A 113 2.56 3.94 -4.34
C SER A 113 1.66 4.99 -3.68
N ALA A 114 1.78 5.19 -2.36
CA ALA A 114 1.05 6.22 -1.64
C ALA A 114 1.48 7.64 -2.08
N ILE A 115 2.79 7.88 -2.20
CA ILE A 115 3.34 9.15 -2.71
C ILE A 115 2.85 9.43 -4.13
N GLU A 116 2.91 8.44 -5.03
CA GLU A 116 2.41 8.56 -6.40
C GLU A 116 0.89 8.85 -6.43
N THR A 117 0.11 8.23 -5.55
CA THR A 117 -1.33 8.48 -5.42
C THR A 117 -1.59 9.91 -4.94
N CYS A 118 -0.82 10.41 -3.98
CA CYS A 118 -0.88 11.80 -3.53
C CYS A 118 -0.62 12.78 -4.68
N ARG A 119 0.41 12.56 -5.48
CA ARG A 119 0.75 13.41 -6.65
C ARG A 119 -0.34 13.36 -7.72
N ALA A 120 -0.88 12.16 -8.00
CA ALA A 120 -1.96 12.00 -8.97
C ALA A 120 -3.24 12.71 -8.53
N PHE A 121 -3.54 12.70 -7.24
CA PHE A 121 -4.68 13.44 -6.70
C PHE A 121 -4.56 14.95 -7.00
N VAL A 122 -3.37 15.54 -6.85
CA VAL A 122 -3.15 16.97 -7.18
C VAL A 122 -3.41 17.27 -8.66
N LEU A 123 -2.92 16.41 -9.55
CA LEU A 123 -3.15 16.55 -10.98
C LEU A 123 -4.64 16.42 -11.33
N ALA A 124 -5.32 15.44 -10.75
CA ALA A 124 -6.75 15.24 -10.94
C ALA A 124 -7.60 16.42 -10.44
N GLN A 125 -7.24 16.99 -9.29
CA GLN A 125 -7.90 18.19 -8.74
C GLN A 125 -7.77 19.40 -9.66
N ARG A 126 -6.58 19.64 -10.21
CA ARG A 126 -6.34 20.73 -11.18
C ARG A 126 -7.16 20.52 -12.45
N GLN A 127 -7.18 19.31 -12.98
CA GLN A 127 -7.97 18.97 -14.17
C GLN A 127 -9.47 19.11 -13.90
N PHE A 128 -9.95 18.67 -12.74
CA PHE A 128 -11.34 18.80 -12.33
C PHE A 128 -11.76 20.27 -12.26
N ALA A 129 -11.00 21.10 -11.54
CA ALA A 129 -11.30 22.52 -11.39
C ALA A 129 -11.38 23.25 -12.73
N ALA A 130 -10.46 22.91 -13.65
CA ALA A 130 -10.41 23.54 -14.97
C ALA A 130 -11.57 23.14 -15.91
N ARG A 131 -12.04 21.87 -15.83
CA ARG A 131 -12.98 21.32 -16.81
C ARG A 131 -14.41 21.14 -16.28
N TYR A 132 -14.57 20.81 -15.00
CA TYR A 132 -15.85 20.38 -14.44
C TYR A 132 -16.29 21.20 -13.23
N GLY A 133 -15.35 21.63 -12.41
CA GLY A 133 -15.57 22.30 -11.14
C GLY A 133 -15.91 23.79 -11.24
N HIS A 134 -15.83 24.40 -12.43
CA HIS A 134 -15.98 25.85 -12.60
C HIS A 134 -15.11 26.63 -11.59
N GLY A 135 -13.84 26.28 -11.50
CA GLY A 135 -12.86 26.82 -10.55
C GLY A 135 -12.91 26.26 -9.13
N ALA A 136 -13.85 25.39 -8.79
CA ALA A 136 -13.86 24.67 -7.51
C ALA A 136 -13.24 23.27 -7.66
N PHE A 137 -12.69 22.76 -6.56
CA PHE A 137 -12.07 21.44 -6.45
C PHE A 137 -13.10 20.40 -6.01
N ALA A 138 -12.84 19.14 -6.32
CA ALA A 138 -13.69 18.03 -5.91
C ALA A 138 -13.49 17.71 -4.42
N ARG A 139 -14.59 17.53 -3.69
CA ARG A 139 -14.59 17.19 -2.26
C ARG A 139 -14.50 15.68 -2.01
N LYS A 140 -14.67 14.87 -3.04
CA LYS A 140 -14.70 13.40 -2.97
C LYS A 140 -14.05 12.80 -4.21
N VAL A 141 -13.70 11.53 -4.12
CA VAL A 141 -13.15 10.77 -5.25
C VAL A 141 -14.29 10.36 -6.18
N ASP A 142 -15.22 9.51 -5.73
CA ASP A 142 -16.32 9.04 -6.58
C ASP A 142 -17.41 10.12 -6.72
N SER A 143 -17.82 10.38 -7.95
CA SER A 143 -18.96 11.24 -8.25
C SER A 143 -20.28 10.60 -7.81
N THR A 144 -21.26 11.43 -7.46
CA THR A 144 -22.63 10.99 -7.32
C THR A 144 -23.10 10.39 -8.66
N PRO A 145 -23.80 9.25 -8.67
CA PRO A 145 -24.28 8.65 -9.91
C PRO A 145 -25.04 9.66 -10.79
N GLY A 146 -24.67 9.74 -12.06
CA GLY A 146 -25.24 10.68 -13.02
C GLY A 146 -24.71 12.11 -12.97
N THR A 147 -23.70 12.40 -12.13
CA THR A 147 -23.08 13.72 -12.03
C THR A 147 -21.55 13.65 -12.26
N HIS A 148 -20.90 14.82 -12.36
CA HIS A 148 -19.44 14.98 -12.42
C HIS A 148 -18.94 15.83 -11.23
N ASP A 149 -19.35 15.48 -10.00
CA ASP A 149 -19.05 16.24 -8.79
C ASP A 149 -17.90 15.66 -7.95
N GLY A 150 -17.21 14.62 -8.46
CA GLY A 150 -16.02 13.98 -7.90
C GLY A 150 -14.88 13.85 -8.92
N LEU A 151 -13.76 13.27 -8.53
CA LEU A 151 -12.60 13.05 -9.40
C LEU A 151 -12.75 11.82 -10.31
N TYR A 152 -13.70 10.95 -10.00
CA TYR A 152 -13.96 9.75 -10.77
C TYR A 152 -15.46 9.56 -11.05
N TRP A 153 -15.78 9.22 -12.28
CA TRP A 153 -17.03 8.64 -12.77
C TRP A 153 -16.71 7.65 -13.87
N LYS A 154 -17.56 6.65 -14.03
CA LYS A 154 -17.44 5.70 -15.12
C LYS A 154 -17.92 6.36 -16.42
N ALA A 155 -17.00 6.68 -17.32
CA ALA A 155 -17.33 7.22 -18.63
C ALA A 155 -17.98 6.15 -19.52
N GLY A 156 -19.08 6.51 -20.18
CA GLY A 156 -19.69 5.71 -21.25
C GLY A 156 -19.06 6.02 -22.60
N PRO A 157 -19.46 5.28 -23.67
CA PRO A 157 -19.03 5.58 -25.03
C PRO A 157 -19.29 7.05 -25.42
N GLY A 158 -18.25 7.77 -25.87
CA GLY A 158 -18.35 9.16 -26.27
C GLY A 158 -18.45 10.18 -25.13
N GLN A 159 -18.40 9.74 -23.87
CA GLN A 159 -18.35 10.64 -22.72
C GLN A 159 -16.90 10.96 -22.33
N PRO A 160 -16.65 12.16 -21.76
CA PRO A 160 -15.32 12.54 -21.33
C PRO A 160 -14.84 11.67 -20.16
N GLU A 161 -13.57 11.26 -20.21
CA GLU A 161 -12.95 10.54 -19.11
C GLU A 161 -12.85 11.41 -17.85
N SER A 162 -13.07 10.76 -16.70
CA SER A 162 -12.88 11.40 -15.40
C SER A 162 -11.39 11.63 -15.11
N PRO A 163 -11.03 12.65 -14.31
CA PRO A 163 -9.63 12.96 -13.99
C PRO A 163 -8.82 11.81 -13.40
N LEU A 164 -9.47 10.92 -12.64
CA LEU A 164 -8.84 9.70 -12.10
C LEU A 164 -9.19 8.42 -12.88
N GLY A 165 -9.92 8.52 -14.00
CA GLY A 165 -10.37 7.37 -14.78
C GLY A 165 -9.28 6.33 -15.09
N PRO A 166 -8.14 6.71 -15.71
CA PRO A 166 -7.07 5.77 -16.03
C PRO A 166 -6.47 5.08 -14.79
N ARG A 167 -6.31 5.80 -13.67
CA ARG A 167 -5.78 5.23 -12.43
C ARG A 167 -6.78 4.30 -11.73
N VAL A 168 -8.05 4.66 -11.77
CA VAL A 168 -9.13 3.80 -11.23
C VAL A 168 -9.23 2.52 -12.06
N ALA A 169 -9.20 2.60 -13.38
CA ALA A 169 -9.21 1.43 -14.26
C ALA A 169 -8.03 0.49 -13.97
N LEU A 170 -6.82 1.04 -13.76
CA LEU A 170 -5.65 0.27 -13.36
C LEU A 170 -5.85 -0.40 -11.98
N SER A 171 -6.38 0.33 -11.00
CA SER A 171 -6.65 -0.21 -9.67
C SER A 171 -7.73 -1.29 -9.70
N GLU A 172 -8.80 -1.10 -10.48
CA GLU A 172 -9.87 -2.09 -10.67
C GLU A 172 -9.35 -3.38 -11.34
N SER A 173 -8.45 -3.26 -12.32
CA SER A 173 -7.79 -4.43 -12.93
C SER A 173 -6.95 -5.23 -11.93
N GLN A 174 -6.52 -4.60 -10.84
CA GLN A 174 -5.80 -5.23 -9.72
C GLN A 174 -6.74 -5.72 -8.61
N GLY A 175 -8.06 -5.51 -8.73
CA GLY A 175 -9.07 -5.98 -7.80
C GLY A 175 -9.49 -4.95 -6.73
N TYR A 176 -8.99 -3.70 -6.78
CA TYR A 176 -9.45 -2.64 -5.88
C TYR A 176 -10.77 -2.04 -6.37
N GLY A 177 -11.68 -1.78 -5.46
CA GLY A 177 -13.04 -1.31 -5.78
C GLY A 177 -13.42 0.02 -5.13
N ALA A 178 -14.72 0.31 -5.11
CA ALA A 178 -15.29 1.54 -4.56
C ALA A 178 -14.95 1.75 -3.08
N ALA A 179 -14.84 0.69 -2.26
CA ALA A 179 -14.49 0.78 -0.85
C ALA A 179 -13.09 1.41 -0.64
N SER A 180 -12.11 1.08 -1.50
CA SER A 180 -10.76 1.68 -1.42
C SER A 180 -10.78 3.15 -1.84
N ARG A 181 -11.56 3.52 -2.85
CA ARG A 181 -11.72 4.92 -3.28
C ARG A 181 -12.45 5.78 -2.23
N ALA A 182 -13.41 5.19 -1.52
CA ALA A 182 -14.13 5.84 -0.43
C ALA A 182 -13.31 5.92 0.88
N GLY A 183 -12.10 5.35 0.94
CA GLY A 183 -11.29 5.28 2.15
C GLY A 183 -11.79 4.27 3.19
N ALA A 184 -12.75 3.41 2.82
CA ALA A 184 -13.29 2.35 3.69
C ALA A 184 -12.49 1.06 3.64
N ALA A 185 -11.62 0.89 2.63
CA ALA A 185 -10.65 -0.19 2.51
C ALA A 185 -9.31 0.37 2.03
N PRO A 186 -8.18 -0.28 2.32
CA PRO A 186 -6.90 0.19 1.85
C PRO A 186 -6.76 0.06 0.34
N LEU A 187 -5.93 0.92 -0.24
CA LEU A 187 -5.42 0.83 -1.60
C LEU A 187 -3.90 0.65 -1.50
N ARG A 188 -3.39 -0.52 -1.88
CA ARG A 188 -1.97 -0.88 -1.76
C ARG A 188 -1.40 -0.58 -0.36
N GLY A 189 -2.11 -1.09 0.65
CA GLY A 189 -1.72 -0.97 2.05
C GLY A 189 -1.95 0.39 2.69
N TYR A 190 -2.56 1.37 2.00
CA TYR A 190 -2.79 2.73 2.49
C TYR A 190 -4.26 3.14 2.44
N TYR A 191 -4.71 3.87 3.46
CA TYR A 191 -5.96 4.61 3.45
C TYR A 191 -5.72 6.04 2.98
N PHE A 192 -6.75 6.65 2.37
CA PHE A 192 -6.70 8.01 1.85
C PHE A 192 -7.93 8.80 2.29
N ARG A 193 -7.74 10.09 2.64
CA ARG A 193 -8.82 11.00 3.01
C ARG A 193 -8.56 12.41 2.49
N VAL A 194 -9.56 13.00 1.84
CA VAL A 194 -9.54 14.41 1.42
C VAL A 194 -9.70 15.28 2.65
N LEU A 195 -8.83 16.29 2.80
CA LEU A 195 -8.89 17.32 3.84
C LEU A 195 -9.45 18.61 3.25
N THR A 196 -10.32 19.27 4.01
CA THR A 196 -11.06 20.47 3.56
C THR A 196 -10.63 21.76 4.25
N ALA A 197 -9.51 21.71 4.97
CA ALA A 197 -8.93 22.86 5.66
C ALA A 197 -7.41 22.70 5.80
N GLN A 198 -6.73 23.80 6.13
CA GLN A 198 -5.34 23.79 6.57
C GLN A 198 -5.16 24.46 7.92
N GLY A 199 -4.12 24.05 8.65
CA GLY A 199 -3.77 24.56 9.96
C GLY A 199 -2.78 25.72 9.89
N LYS A 200 -2.35 26.15 11.07
CA LYS A 200 -1.52 27.36 11.27
C LYS A 200 -0.09 27.21 10.74
N SER A 201 0.44 25.98 10.69
CA SER A 201 1.81 25.70 10.22
C SER A 201 1.89 25.62 8.68
N ALA A 202 0.74 25.52 8.02
CA ALA A 202 0.71 25.51 6.56
C ALA A 202 0.98 26.91 5.98
N PRO A 203 1.61 27.02 4.80
CA PRO A 203 1.80 28.30 4.13
C PRO A 203 0.47 29.05 3.93
N GLY A 204 0.42 30.31 4.41
CA GLY A 204 -0.78 31.14 4.40
C GLY A 204 -1.67 30.99 5.64
N GLY A 205 -1.24 30.22 6.66
CA GLY A 205 -1.91 30.06 7.95
C GLY A 205 -3.19 29.23 7.90
N ALA A 206 -3.88 29.19 9.03
CA ALA A 206 -5.11 28.41 9.18
C ALA A 206 -6.25 28.99 8.32
N LYS A 207 -6.89 28.14 7.51
CA LYS A 207 -8.08 28.50 6.73
C LYS A 207 -8.89 27.28 6.32
N THR A 208 -10.18 27.48 6.15
CA THR A 208 -11.02 26.47 5.47
C THR A 208 -10.83 26.56 3.95
N TYR A 209 -10.91 25.42 3.28
CA TYR A 209 -10.95 25.36 1.83
C TYR A 209 -12.37 25.51 1.27
N LEU A 210 -13.38 25.49 2.16
CA LEU A 210 -14.79 25.54 1.80
C LEU A 210 -15.31 26.99 1.84
N SER A 211 -16.02 27.41 0.80
CA SER A 211 -16.75 28.65 0.72
C SER A 211 -18.10 28.40 0.02
N GLY A 212 -19.22 28.74 0.67
CA GLY A 212 -20.57 28.51 0.13
C GLY A 212 -20.83 27.04 -0.25
N GLY A 213 -20.28 26.09 0.50
CA GLY A 213 -20.41 24.64 0.22
C GLY A 213 -19.49 24.13 -0.89
N ARG A 214 -18.76 25.00 -1.58
CA ARG A 214 -17.79 24.65 -2.65
C ARG A 214 -16.35 24.70 -2.12
N MET A 215 -15.50 23.82 -2.62
CA MET A 215 -14.08 23.77 -2.24
C MET A 215 -13.27 24.68 -3.20
N THR A 216 -13.12 25.96 -2.85
CA THR A 216 -12.46 26.98 -3.68
C THR A 216 -11.18 27.52 -3.06
N GLY A 217 -10.98 27.37 -1.75
CA GLY A 217 -9.82 27.89 -1.01
C GLY A 217 -8.56 27.01 -1.09
N GLY A 218 -8.66 25.84 -1.68
CA GLY A 218 -7.60 24.84 -1.78
C GLY A 218 -8.13 23.42 -1.64
N TYR A 219 -7.21 22.46 -1.49
CA TYR A 219 -7.50 21.05 -1.21
C TYR A 219 -6.27 20.39 -0.60
N ALA A 220 -6.48 19.28 0.10
CA ALA A 220 -5.38 18.44 0.57
C ALA A 220 -5.81 16.97 0.66
N LEU A 221 -4.84 16.07 0.74
CA LEU A 221 -5.02 14.64 0.91
C LEU A 221 -4.13 14.17 2.05
N LEU A 222 -4.66 13.30 2.90
CA LEU A 222 -3.94 12.52 3.90
C LEU A 222 -3.88 11.07 3.45
N ALA A 223 -2.72 10.42 3.60
CA ALA A 223 -2.52 9.00 3.38
C ALA A 223 -1.81 8.38 4.58
N TRP A 224 -2.33 7.24 5.10
CA TRP A 224 -1.72 6.54 6.22
C TRP A 224 -1.78 5.03 6.05
N PRO A 225 -0.80 4.26 6.58
CA PRO A 225 -0.76 2.82 6.42
C PRO A 225 -1.91 2.11 7.15
N ALA A 226 -2.43 1.04 6.55
CA ALA A 226 -3.46 0.19 7.15
C ALA A 226 -2.95 -0.49 8.43
N LYS A 227 -1.67 -0.89 8.42
CA LYS A 227 -0.95 -1.44 9.58
C LYS A 227 0.44 -0.83 9.65
N TRP A 228 0.74 -0.15 10.74
CA TRP A 228 2.07 0.39 11.00
C TRP A 228 3.12 -0.72 11.10
N ARG A 229 4.28 -0.53 10.41
CA ARG A 229 5.40 -1.50 10.26
C ARG A 229 5.04 -2.82 9.57
N ASP A 230 3.88 -2.90 8.95
CA ASP A 230 3.48 -4.05 8.13
C ASP A 230 3.15 -3.61 6.70
N SER A 231 2.19 -2.70 6.51
CA SER A 231 1.85 -2.14 5.20
C SER A 231 2.57 -0.83 4.89
N GLY A 232 3.08 -0.13 5.91
CA GLY A 232 3.82 1.11 5.80
C GLY A 232 4.27 1.63 7.16
N VAL A 233 5.18 2.60 7.18
CA VAL A 233 5.67 3.30 8.37
C VAL A 233 5.24 4.76 8.35
N MET A 234 5.37 5.43 7.18
CA MET A 234 5.13 6.86 7.05
C MET A 234 3.66 7.16 6.76
N THR A 235 3.17 8.25 7.37
CA THR A 235 1.93 8.92 7.02
C THR A 235 2.29 10.10 6.14
N PHE A 236 1.54 10.31 5.05
CA PHE A 236 1.79 11.35 4.07
C PHE A 236 0.67 12.37 4.05
N MET A 237 1.00 13.64 3.77
CA MET A 237 0.02 14.65 3.40
C MET A 237 0.53 15.52 2.24
N ILE A 238 -0.41 15.97 1.40
CA ILE A 238 -0.12 16.83 0.25
C ILE A 238 -1.25 17.84 0.10
N ASN A 239 -0.92 19.03 -0.42
CA ASN A 239 -1.92 20.02 -0.81
C ASN A 239 -1.69 20.50 -2.26
N GLN A 240 -2.37 21.57 -2.67
CA GLN A 240 -2.29 22.15 -4.00
C GLN A 240 -0.88 22.58 -4.42
N ALA A 241 0.07 22.77 -3.48
CA ALA A 241 1.47 23.08 -3.79
C ALA A 241 2.19 21.88 -4.42
N GLY A 242 1.68 20.64 -4.21
CA GLY A 242 2.26 19.43 -4.80
C GLY A 242 3.46 18.87 -4.03
N ILE A 243 3.78 19.43 -2.87
CA ILE A 243 4.84 18.93 -1.98
C ILE A 243 4.25 17.88 -1.07
N VAL A 244 4.82 16.67 -1.09
CA VAL A 244 4.44 15.58 -0.18
C VAL A 244 5.22 15.74 1.11
N PHE A 245 4.51 15.80 2.22
CA PHE A 245 5.10 15.75 3.56
C PHE A 245 4.89 14.37 4.16
N GLU A 246 5.84 13.91 4.99
CA GLU A 246 5.79 12.62 5.65
C GLU A 246 6.12 12.73 7.14
N LYS A 247 5.50 11.83 7.92
CA LYS A 247 5.76 11.69 9.36
C LYS A 247 5.48 10.26 9.81
N ASN A 248 6.36 9.72 10.63
CA ASN A 248 6.08 8.47 11.34
C ASN A 248 5.24 8.76 12.59
N LEU A 249 3.98 8.39 12.58
CA LEU A 249 3.06 8.54 13.72
C LEU A 249 3.19 7.42 14.76
N GLY A 250 3.99 6.38 14.47
CA GLY A 250 4.23 5.25 15.37
C GLY A 250 3.07 4.26 15.46
N PRO A 251 3.05 3.40 16.50
CA PRO A 251 2.05 2.33 16.65
C PRO A 251 0.60 2.81 16.71
N LEU A 252 0.39 4.07 17.13
CA LEU A 252 -0.94 4.67 17.21
C LEU A 252 -1.39 5.32 15.89
N THR A 253 -0.70 5.07 14.77
CA THR A 253 -1.02 5.66 13.45
C THR A 253 -2.50 5.60 13.09
N PRO A 254 -3.24 4.48 13.20
CA PRO A 254 -4.66 4.46 12.85
C PRO A 254 -5.48 5.46 13.67
N PHE A 255 -5.25 5.52 14.97
CA PHE A 255 -5.93 6.46 15.85
C PHE A 255 -5.57 7.91 15.52
N LEU A 256 -4.28 8.24 15.47
CA LEU A 256 -3.80 9.60 15.22
C LEU A 256 -4.23 10.12 13.84
N ALA A 257 -4.13 9.29 12.79
CA ALA A 257 -4.54 9.68 11.45
C ALA A 257 -6.03 10.01 11.35
N HIS A 258 -6.89 9.33 12.10
CA HIS A 258 -8.31 9.66 12.17
C HIS A 258 -8.59 11.04 12.75
N HIS A 259 -7.70 11.58 13.59
CA HIS A 259 -7.82 12.91 14.22
C HIS A 259 -7.10 14.02 13.43
N ILE A 260 -6.39 13.71 12.35
CA ILE A 260 -5.81 14.74 11.47
C ILE A 260 -6.90 15.24 10.52
N GLU A 261 -7.53 16.37 10.83
CA GLU A 261 -8.62 16.96 10.04
C GLU A 261 -8.15 18.06 9.10
N THR A 262 -6.91 18.56 9.28
CA THR A 262 -6.35 19.67 8.52
C THR A 262 -4.99 19.32 7.93
N PHE A 263 -4.66 19.94 6.80
CA PHE A 263 -3.30 19.95 6.28
C PHE A 263 -2.46 20.92 7.13
N ASP A 264 -1.68 20.39 8.05
CA ASP A 264 -0.89 21.20 9.00
C ASP A 264 0.52 20.60 9.23
N PRO A 265 1.41 20.64 8.21
CA PRO A 265 2.76 20.11 8.34
C PRO A 265 3.62 21.05 9.20
N ASP A 266 3.63 20.81 10.51
CA ASP A 266 4.52 21.49 11.45
C ASP A 266 5.98 21.01 11.31
N SER A 267 6.89 21.51 12.17
CA SER A 267 8.32 21.18 12.14
C SER A 267 8.65 19.69 12.36
N THR A 268 7.68 18.88 12.75
CA THR A 268 7.85 17.43 12.94
C THR A 268 7.58 16.62 11.66
N TRP A 269 7.01 17.27 10.62
CA TRP A 269 6.86 16.71 9.29
C TRP A 269 8.07 17.08 8.44
N ARG A 270 8.50 16.18 7.58
CA ARG A 270 9.57 16.41 6.60
C ARG A 270 9.04 16.24 5.18
N ILE A 271 9.73 16.79 4.21
CA ILE A 271 9.41 16.58 2.80
C ILE A 271 9.80 15.15 2.45
N ALA A 272 8.86 14.41 1.85
CA ALA A 272 9.12 13.07 1.35
C ALA A 272 10.05 13.15 0.13
N GLU A 273 11.16 12.39 0.16
CA GLU A 273 12.10 12.29 -0.96
C GLU A 273 11.42 11.56 -2.14
N ALA A 274 11.79 11.95 -3.36
CA ALA A 274 11.18 11.41 -4.58
C ALA A 274 11.63 9.98 -4.89
N GLU A 275 12.76 9.54 -4.29
CA GLU A 275 13.32 8.19 -4.44
C GLU A 275 13.71 7.64 -3.05
N PRO A 276 13.47 6.34 -2.78
CA PRO A 276 14.02 5.70 -1.60
C PRO A 276 15.55 5.65 -1.73
N ARG A 277 16.25 6.00 -0.66
CA ARG A 277 17.69 5.78 -0.53
C ARG A 277 18.03 4.29 -0.50
#